data_ea4488645d23a9a9b158effc68d90028
#
_entry.id   ea4488645d23a9a9b158effc68d90028
#
_cell.length_a   1.000
_cell.length_b   1.000
_cell.length_c   1.000
_cell.angle_alpha   90.00
_cell.angle_beta   90.00
_cell.angle_gamma   90.00
#
_symmetry.space_group_name_H-M   'P 1'
#
loop_
_entity.id
_entity.type
_entity.pdbx_description
1 polymer ?
#
loop_
_entity_poly.entity_id
_entity_poly.type
_entity_poly.pdbx_seq_one_letter_code
_entity_poly.pdbx_strand_id
1 'polypeptide(L)'
;IIMGGDGSFRALNDFFNDLEVPFAGIPATIDNDIAGTDYCLGVDTAQNVILDCIDSVRDTARSHHRAFVIETMGRDCGYLAMTTALCSAADICIVPEIPYDLESIYKRLQPVINEEGSCIIAVVAEGTRVAQYLTRWLTERAGMDTRLTVLGHVQRGGSPTARDRLMGTRFATRAVEALNNGDINQIMVYHDGQYGYASLDSVAGQQYSVNQDIINLCRELSC
;
A
#
# COMPACT_ATOMS: atom_id res chain seq x y z
N ILE A 1 -24.24 -9.03 -2.77
CA ILE A 1 -23.06 -8.13 -2.78
C ILE A 1 -21.93 -8.88 -2.09
N ILE A 2 -20.76 -8.89 -2.72
CA ILE A 2 -19.56 -9.57 -2.22
C ILE A 2 -18.47 -8.52 -2.00
N MET A 3 -17.88 -8.50 -0.82
CA MET A 3 -16.77 -7.61 -0.48
C MET A 3 -15.50 -8.43 -0.26
N GLY A 4 -14.41 -8.08 -0.95
CA GLY A 4 -13.16 -8.83 -0.79
C GLY A 4 -11.99 -8.27 -1.57
N GLY A 5 -10.85 -8.93 -1.46
CA GLY A 5 -9.62 -8.66 -2.19
C GLY A 5 -9.47 -9.53 -3.43
N ASP A 6 -8.29 -9.47 -4.05
CA ASP A 6 -7.93 -10.20 -5.27
C ASP A 6 -8.26 -11.71 -5.19
N GLY A 7 -7.87 -12.38 -4.10
CA GLY A 7 -8.17 -13.79 -3.90
C GLY A 7 -9.67 -14.11 -3.88
N SER A 8 -10.51 -13.20 -3.39
CA SER A 8 -11.96 -13.38 -3.41
C SER A 8 -12.51 -13.29 -4.83
N PHE A 9 -12.03 -12.33 -5.62
CA PHE A 9 -12.50 -12.16 -7.00
C PHE A 9 -11.98 -13.26 -7.93
N ARG A 10 -10.77 -13.78 -7.71
CA ARG A 10 -10.28 -14.97 -8.40
C ARG A 10 -11.15 -16.19 -8.11
N ALA A 11 -11.42 -16.45 -6.83
CA ALA A 11 -12.30 -17.56 -6.44
C ALA A 11 -13.72 -17.41 -7.00
N LEU A 12 -14.24 -16.17 -7.07
CA LEU A 12 -15.52 -15.89 -7.70
C LEU A 12 -15.49 -16.20 -9.20
N ASN A 13 -14.43 -15.81 -9.90
CA ASN A 13 -14.29 -16.08 -11.32
C ASN A 13 -14.31 -17.57 -11.63
N ASP A 14 -13.60 -18.38 -10.83
CA ASP A 14 -13.55 -19.84 -10.98
C ASP A 14 -14.88 -20.51 -10.64
N PHE A 15 -15.60 -19.99 -9.63
CA PHE A 15 -16.81 -20.60 -9.09
C PHE A 15 -18.10 -20.17 -9.80
N PHE A 16 -18.19 -18.91 -10.24
CA PHE A 16 -19.42 -18.33 -10.79
C PHE A 16 -19.59 -18.52 -12.29
N ASN A 17 -18.56 -18.98 -13.01
CA ASN A 17 -18.74 -19.44 -14.39
C ASN A 17 -19.70 -20.63 -14.49
N ASP A 18 -19.88 -21.38 -13.39
CA ASP A 18 -20.78 -22.52 -13.30
C ASP A 18 -22.12 -22.22 -12.62
N LEU A 19 -22.24 -21.07 -11.94
CA LEU A 19 -23.45 -20.70 -11.18
C LEU A 19 -23.98 -19.36 -11.70
N GLU A 20 -25.11 -19.37 -12.37
CA GLU A 20 -25.83 -18.16 -12.84
C GLU A 20 -26.41 -17.32 -11.68
N VAL A 21 -25.59 -17.01 -10.66
CA VAL A 21 -26.03 -16.22 -9.50
C VAL A 21 -25.60 -14.76 -9.69
N PRO A 22 -26.55 -13.82 -9.77
CA PRO A 22 -26.23 -12.41 -9.89
C PRO A 22 -25.46 -11.89 -8.68
N PHE A 23 -24.36 -11.21 -8.89
CA PHE A 23 -23.62 -10.52 -7.81
C PHE A 23 -23.08 -9.16 -8.25
N ALA A 24 -22.73 -8.33 -7.25
CA ALA A 24 -21.96 -7.13 -7.40
C ALA A 24 -20.79 -7.18 -6.40
N GLY A 25 -19.56 -6.93 -6.87
CA GLY A 25 -18.33 -6.99 -6.07
C GLY A 25 -17.89 -5.60 -5.61
N ILE A 26 -17.40 -5.51 -4.38
CA ILE A 26 -16.79 -4.30 -3.83
C ILE A 26 -15.34 -4.62 -3.46
N PRO A 27 -14.34 -3.91 -4.05
CA PRO A 27 -12.93 -4.11 -3.72
C PRO A 27 -12.64 -3.59 -2.31
N ALA A 28 -12.45 -4.50 -1.37
CA ALA A 28 -12.21 -4.22 0.04
C ALA A 28 -10.94 -4.94 0.51
N THR A 29 -9.82 -4.31 0.27
CA THR A 29 -8.47 -4.76 0.66
C THR A 29 -7.58 -3.56 0.92
N ILE A 30 -6.70 -3.65 1.91
CA ILE A 30 -5.69 -2.61 2.16
C ILE A 30 -4.49 -2.73 1.20
N ASP A 31 -4.29 -3.90 0.58
CA ASP A 31 -3.12 -4.18 -0.26
C ASP A 31 -3.14 -3.36 -1.56
N ASN A 32 -4.31 -2.86 -1.97
CA ASN A 32 -4.55 -2.10 -3.20
C ASN A 32 -4.02 -2.80 -4.46
N ASP A 33 -4.23 -4.11 -4.51
CA ASP A 33 -3.67 -5.03 -5.51
C ASP A 33 -4.71 -5.50 -6.56
N ILE A 34 -5.85 -4.81 -6.67
CA ILE A 34 -6.94 -5.17 -7.58
C ILE A 34 -6.83 -4.36 -8.88
N ALA A 35 -6.72 -5.06 -9.99
CA ALA A 35 -6.69 -4.45 -11.32
C ALA A 35 -7.98 -3.68 -11.64
N GLY A 36 -7.87 -2.61 -12.44
CA GLY A 36 -9.01 -1.83 -12.90
C GLY A 36 -9.56 -0.81 -11.90
N THR A 37 -9.03 -0.75 -10.68
CA THR A 37 -9.36 0.31 -9.72
C THR A 37 -8.11 0.97 -9.17
N ASP A 38 -8.11 2.29 -9.06
CA ASP A 38 -6.99 3.05 -8.49
C ASP A 38 -6.95 2.91 -6.97
N TYR A 39 -8.10 2.61 -6.36
CA TYR A 39 -8.25 2.64 -4.92
C TYR A 39 -9.24 1.60 -4.41
N CYS A 40 -8.82 0.82 -3.43
CA CYS A 40 -9.68 -0.15 -2.74
C CYS A 40 -10.17 0.40 -1.40
N LEU A 41 -11.30 -0.09 -0.93
CA LEU A 41 -11.88 0.29 0.35
C LEU A 41 -10.98 -0.19 1.50
N GLY A 42 -10.59 0.73 2.38
CA GLY A 42 -9.74 0.49 3.53
C GLY A 42 -8.29 0.96 3.37
N VAL A 43 -7.86 1.28 2.16
CA VAL A 43 -6.48 1.74 1.87
C VAL A 43 -6.16 3.05 2.56
N ASP A 44 -7.05 4.04 2.50
CA ASP A 44 -6.85 5.35 3.12
C ASP A 44 -6.73 5.23 4.66
N THR A 45 -7.52 4.38 5.25
CA THR A 45 -7.44 4.08 6.69
C THR A 45 -6.10 3.43 7.03
N ALA A 46 -5.66 2.45 6.25
CA ALA A 46 -4.37 1.79 6.47
C ALA A 46 -3.19 2.77 6.31
N GLN A 47 -3.23 3.65 5.31
CA GLN A 47 -2.23 4.70 5.13
C GLN A 47 -2.13 5.62 6.35
N ASN A 48 -3.26 6.07 6.89
CA ASN A 48 -3.27 6.93 8.09
C ASN A 48 -2.70 6.19 9.31
N VAL A 49 -3.03 4.91 9.51
CA VAL A 49 -2.43 4.10 10.59
C VAL A 49 -0.91 3.99 10.43
N ILE A 50 -0.43 3.78 9.21
CA ILE A 50 1.01 3.71 8.93
C ILE A 50 1.68 5.06 9.20
N LEU A 51 1.08 6.16 8.75
CA LEU A 51 1.61 7.52 8.96
C LEU A 51 1.69 7.87 10.45
N ASP A 52 0.66 7.58 11.22
CA ASP A 52 0.65 7.79 12.68
C ASP A 52 1.80 7.00 13.37
N CYS A 53 2.06 5.78 12.90
CA CYS A 53 3.18 4.98 13.39
C CYS A 53 4.53 5.57 12.98
N ILE A 54 4.70 6.02 11.73
CA ILE A 54 5.93 6.64 11.24
C ILE A 54 6.22 7.91 12.03
N ASP A 55 5.23 8.77 12.25
CA ASP A 55 5.40 10.03 12.98
C ASP A 55 5.79 9.77 14.44
N SER A 56 5.14 8.80 15.10
CA SER A 56 5.48 8.39 16.46
C SER A 56 6.92 7.87 16.58
N VAL A 57 7.38 7.12 15.56
CA VAL A 57 8.75 6.59 15.52
C VAL A 57 9.76 7.69 15.18
N ARG A 58 9.40 8.66 14.34
CA ARG A 58 10.26 9.77 13.92
C ARG A 58 10.73 10.62 15.10
N ASP A 59 9.87 10.89 16.06
CA ASP A 59 10.22 11.67 17.26
C ASP A 59 11.32 10.97 18.07
N THR A 60 11.19 9.65 18.26
CA THR A 60 12.23 8.89 18.97
C THR A 60 13.48 8.70 18.12
N ALA A 61 13.37 8.60 16.79
CA ALA A 61 14.50 8.52 15.88
C ALA A 61 15.39 9.77 15.98
N ARG A 62 14.78 10.94 15.93
CA ARG A 62 15.48 12.24 16.08
C ARG A 62 16.15 12.39 17.44
N SER A 63 15.44 12.08 18.53
CA SER A 63 15.96 12.24 19.89
C SER A 63 17.17 11.36 20.18
N HIS A 64 17.35 10.26 19.47
CA HIS A 64 18.39 9.27 19.72
C HIS A 64 19.36 9.08 18.55
N HIS A 65 19.24 9.87 17.49
CA HIS A 65 20.08 9.81 16.28
C HIS A 65 20.09 8.37 15.68
N ARG A 66 18.90 7.82 15.46
CA ARG A 66 18.71 6.43 15.02
C ARG A 66 18.15 6.34 13.63
N ALA A 67 18.40 5.20 13.00
CA ALA A 67 17.65 4.79 11.83
C ALA A 67 16.50 3.85 12.23
N PHE A 68 15.37 3.97 11.56
CA PHE A 68 14.25 3.05 11.68
C PHE A 68 13.86 2.49 10.32
N VAL A 69 13.75 1.18 10.26
CA VAL A 69 13.17 0.46 9.13
C VAL A 69 11.75 0.08 9.52
N ILE A 70 10.78 0.53 8.75
CA ILE A 70 9.35 0.31 9.00
C ILE A 70 8.82 -0.60 7.89
N GLU A 71 8.42 -1.82 8.26
CA GLU A 71 7.85 -2.76 7.30
C GLU A 71 6.34 -2.62 7.27
N THR A 72 5.81 -2.41 6.05
CA THR A 72 4.37 -2.30 5.79
C THR A 72 3.83 -3.52 5.08
N MET A 73 2.54 -3.79 5.26
CA MET A 73 1.80 -4.78 4.47
C MET A 73 1.63 -4.33 3.02
N GLY A 74 0.98 -5.14 2.20
CA GLY A 74 0.70 -4.90 0.79
C GLY A 74 0.96 -6.13 -0.08
N ARG A 75 1.37 -7.26 0.51
CA ARG A 75 1.79 -8.48 -0.21
C ARG A 75 2.86 -8.15 -1.26
N ASP A 76 2.57 -8.45 -2.53
CA ASP A 76 3.48 -8.17 -3.66
C ASP A 76 3.26 -6.77 -4.28
N CYS A 77 2.40 -5.94 -3.67
CA CYS A 77 2.13 -4.56 -4.08
C CYS A 77 2.75 -3.57 -3.11
N GLY A 78 3.61 -2.69 -3.62
CA GLY A 78 4.28 -1.65 -2.85
C GLY A 78 3.47 -0.37 -2.64
N TYR A 79 2.20 -0.33 -3.03
CA TYR A 79 1.39 0.90 -3.00
C TYR A 79 1.36 1.57 -1.62
N LEU A 80 1.09 0.81 -0.55
CA LEU A 80 1.08 1.36 0.82
C LEU A 80 2.45 1.92 1.22
N ALA A 81 3.52 1.17 0.95
CA ALA A 81 4.88 1.60 1.26
C ALA A 81 5.26 2.89 0.51
N MET A 82 5.01 2.93 -0.82
CA MET A 82 5.33 4.10 -1.65
C MET A 82 4.59 5.34 -1.19
N THR A 83 3.28 5.24 -1.05
CA THR A 83 2.44 6.40 -0.69
C THR A 83 2.74 6.91 0.70
N THR A 84 2.96 6.03 1.67
CA THR A 84 3.30 6.46 3.04
C THR A 84 4.74 6.95 3.15
N ALA A 85 5.69 6.40 2.39
CA ALA A 85 7.03 6.95 2.30
C ALA A 85 7.03 8.39 1.76
N LEU A 86 6.29 8.63 0.68
CA LEU A 86 6.14 9.97 0.09
C LEU A 86 5.46 10.95 1.04
N CYS A 87 4.35 10.54 1.67
CA CYS A 87 3.61 11.40 2.60
C CYS A 87 4.40 11.73 3.87
N SER A 88 5.25 10.82 4.32
CA SER A 88 6.07 11.01 5.51
C SER A 88 7.45 11.59 5.22
N ALA A 89 7.80 11.85 3.95
CA ALA A 89 9.15 12.20 3.54
C ALA A 89 10.19 11.22 4.11
N ALA A 90 9.97 9.93 3.91
CA ALA A 90 10.92 8.89 4.30
C ALA A 90 12.18 8.97 3.41
N ASP A 91 13.33 8.68 4.01
CA ASP A 91 14.63 8.78 3.34
C ASP A 91 14.89 7.60 2.40
N ILE A 92 14.27 6.45 2.68
CA ILE A 92 14.38 5.22 1.90
C ILE A 92 12.99 4.63 1.70
N CYS A 93 12.69 4.21 0.47
CA CYS A 93 11.53 3.40 0.14
C CYS A 93 11.97 2.18 -0.68
N ILE A 94 11.71 0.97 -0.20
CA ILE A 94 12.02 -0.26 -0.94
C ILE A 94 10.74 -1.04 -1.19
N VAL A 95 10.42 -1.25 -2.46
CA VAL A 95 9.19 -1.89 -2.95
C VAL A 95 9.48 -2.87 -4.08
N PRO A 96 8.60 -3.85 -4.34
CA PRO A 96 8.81 -4.82 -5.42
C PRO A 96 8.88 -4.19 -6.82
N GLU A 97 8.18 -3.08 -7.03
CA GLU A 97 8.03 -2.42 -8.35
C GLU A 97 9.27 -1.62 -8.78
N ILE A 98 10.18 -1.30 -7.85
CA ILE A 98 11.34 -0.45 -8.13
C ILE A 98 12.62 -1.23 -7.81
N PRO A 99 13.48 -1.50 -8.81
CA PRO A 99 14.81 -2.00 -8.53
C PRO A 99 15.60 -1.01 -7.67
N TYR A 100 16.31 -1.51 -6.67
CA TYR A 100 17.12 -0.69 -5.77
C TYR A 100 18.58 -1.17 -5.72
N ASP A 101 19.49 -0.23 -5.42
CA ASP A 101 20.89 -0.51 -5.13
C ASP A 101 21.28 0.18 -3.81
N LEU A 102 21.61 -0.63 -2.81
CA LEU A 102 21.92 -0.15 -1.47
C LEU A 102 23.16 0.76 -1.42
N GLU A 103 24.16 0.54 -2.29
CA GLU A 103 25.34 1.41 -2.32
C GLU A 103 25.00 2.78 -2.92
N SER A 104 24.11 2.84 -3.89
CA SER A 104 23.59 4.11 -4.43
C SER A 104 22.79 4.87 -3.39
N ILE A 105 21.90 4.17 -2.67
CA ILE A 105 21.14 4.73 -1.54
C ILE A 105 22.09 5.27 -0.48
N TYR A 106 23.11 4.52 -0.09
CA TYR A 106 24.10 4.95 0.89
C TYR A 106 24.83 6.22 0.47
N LYS A 107 25.29 6.30 -0.79
CA LYS A 107 25.95 7.49 -1.31
C LYS A 107 25.06 8.72 -1.25
N ARG A 108 23.77 8.57 -1.57
CA ARG A 108 22.78 9.65 -1.49
C ARG A 108 22.57 10.10 -0.04
N LEU A 109 22.56 9.17 0.90
CA LEU A 109 22.31 9.45 2.32
C LEU A 109 23.55 9.91 3.11
N GLN A 110 24.76 9.80 2.54
CA GLN A 110 25.97 10.21 3.24
C GLN A 110 25.92 11.63 3.85
N PRO A 111 25.41 12.67 3.17
CA PRO A 111 25.28 13.99 3.77
C PRO A 111 24.41 13.98 5.03
N VAL A 112 23.29 13.25 4.99
CA VAL A 112 22.37 13.12 6.13
C VAL A 112 23.04 12.33 7.27
N ILE A 113 23.67 11.19 6.96
CA ILE A 113 24.33 10.32 7.97
C ILE A 113 25.44 11.08 8.73
N ASN A 114 26.15 11.97 8.05
CA ASN A 114 27.26 12.74 8.63
C ASN A 114 26.79 14.00 9.39
N GLU A 115 25.52 14.35 9.32
CA GLU A 115 24.97 15.48 10.05
C GLU A 115 24.68 15.08 11.50
N GLU A 116 25.20 15.87 12.44
CA GLU A 116 24.96 15.64 13.87
C GLU A 116 23.46 15.79 14.17
N GLY A 117 22.90 14.81 14.82
CA GLY A 117 21.48 14.82 15.12
C GLY A 117 20.57 14.23 14.03
N SER A 118 21.13 13.68 12.96
CA SER A 118 20.36 13.09 11.89
C SER A 118 19.60 11.82 12.32
N CYS A 119 18.53 11.54 11.64
CA CYS A 119 17.82 10.26 11.73
C CYS A 119 17.46 9.80 10.31
N ILE A 120 17.27 8.50 10.13
CA ILE A 120 16.85 7.90 8.87
C ILE A 120 15.55 7.14 9.09
N ILE A 121 14.57 7.40 8.26
CA ILE A 121 13.32 6.62 8.17
C ILE A 121 13.31 5.87 6.85
N ALA A 122 13.26 4.55 6.93
CA ALA A 122 13.12 3.67 5.78
C ALA A 122 11.76 2.98 5.83
N VAL A 123 10.99 3.05 4.75
CA VAL A 123 9.73 2.31 4.59
C VAL A 123 9.95 1.18 3.59
N VAL A 124 9.55 -0.04 3.97
CA VAL A 124 9.81 -1.25 3.19
C VAL A 124 8.53 -2.05 3.05
N ALA A 125 8.17 -2.41 1.83
CA ALA A 125 7.04 -3.33 1.60
C ALA A 125 7.41 -4.76 2.00
N GLU A 126 6.52 -5.47 2.72
CA GLU A 126 6.72 -6.86 3.18
C GLU A 126 7.07 -7.82 2.04
N GLY A 127 6.52 -7.59 0.84
CA GLY A 127 6.76 -8.41 -0.36
C GLY A 127 8.22 -8.47 -0.79
N THR A 128 9.03 -7.47 -0.45
CA THR A 128 10.46 -7.45 -0.73
C THR A 128 11.28 -8.38 0.16
N ARG A 129 10.79 -8.68 1.36
CA ARG A 129 11.44 -9.52 2.38
C ARG A 129 12.84 -9.02 2.80
N VAL A 130 13.13 -7.74 2.64
CA VAL A 130 14.48 -7.19 2.88
C VAL A 130 14.60 -6.39 4.18
N ALA A 131 13.53 -6.18 4.93
CA ALA A 131 13.51 -5.29 6.09
C ALA A 131 14.58 -5.66 7.14
N GLN A 132 14.72 -6.94 7.50
CA GLN A 132 15.75 -7.39 8.43
C GLN A 132 17.16 -7.22 7.88
N TYR A 133 17.34 -7.50 6.58
CA TYR A 133 18.63 -7.32 5.92
C TYR A 133 19.01 -5.84 5.86
N LEU A 134 18.09 -4.96 5.47
CA LEU A 134 18.31 -3.52 5.44
C LEU A 134 18.66 -2.96 6.83
N THR A 135 17.96 -3.43 7.88
CA THR A 135 18.25 -3.04 9.28
C THR A 135 19.69 -3.34 9.65
N ARG A 136 20.16 -4.54 9.37
CA ARG A 136 21.54 -4.95 9.64
C ARG A 136 22.53 -4.15 8.79
N TRP A 137 22.24 -4.02 7.51
CA TRP A 137 23.07 -3.29 6.56
C TRP A 137 23.27 -1.81 6.95
N LEU A 138 22.20 -1.13 7.36
CA LEU A 138 22.29 0.25 7.85
C LEU A 138 23.13 0.33 9.13
N THR A 139 23.00 -0.62 10.04
CA THR A 139 23.83 -0.66 11.25
C THR A 139 25.32 -0.84 10.92
N GLU A 140 25.64 -1.79 10.06
CA GLU A 140 27.03 -2.14 9.72
C GLU A 140 27.68 -1.11 8.79
N ARG A 141 26.95 -0.62 7.80
CA ARG A 141 27.46 0.24 6.73
C ARG A 141 27.38 1.74 7.06
N ALA A 142 26.27 2.18 7.65
CA ALA A 142 26.06 3.56 8.04
C ALA A 142 26.52 3.88 9.47
N GLY A 143 26.80 2.85 10.28
CA GLY A 143 27.20 3.02 11.68
C GLY A 143 26.08 3.56 12.58
N MET A 144 24.83 3.53 12.15
CA MET A 144 23.67 4.03 12.89
C MET A 144 23.01 2.93 13.71
N ASP A 145 22.66 3.22 14.96
CA ASP A 145 21.80 2.30 15.73
C ASP A 145 20.43 2.19 15.02
N THR A 146 20.21 1.08 14.32
CA THR A 146 19.05 0.88 13.46
C THR A 146 18.04 -0.07 14.13
N ARG A 147 16.78 0.30 14.11
CA ARG A 147 15.66 -0.47 14.67
C ARG A 147 14.69 -0.88 13.58
N LEU A 148 14.18 -2.11 13.68
CA LEU A 148 13.11 -2.61 12.82
C LEU A 148 11.78 -2.50 13.55
N THR A 149 10.78 -1.96 12.86
CA THR A 149 9.39 -1.95 13.29
C THR A 149 8.54 -2.61 12.22
N VAL A 150 8.03 -3.81 12.51
CA VAL A 150 7.09 -4.53 11.65
C VAL A 150 5.68 -4.14 12.09
N LEU A 151 4.97 -3.38 11.28
CA LEU A 151 3.62 -2.91 11.64
C LEU A 151 2.60 -4.06 11.65
N GLY A 152 2.70 -4.99 10.70
CA GLY A 152 1.84 -6.16 10.66
C GLY A 152 0.35 -5.82 10.67
N HIS A 153 -0.45 -6.61 11.38
CA HIS A 153 -1.91 -6.55 11.30
C HIS A 153 -2.57 -5.31 11.93
N VAL A 154 -1.86 -4.44 12.64
CA VAL A 154 -2.43 -3.16 13.12
C VAL A 154 -2.91 -2.29 11.96
N GLN A 155 -2.30 -2.46 10.77
CA GLN A 155 -2.69 -1.77 9.54
C GLN A 155 -4.09 -2.17 9.02
N ARG A 156 -4.63 -3.30 9.48
CA ARG A 156 -5.99 -3.77 9.15
C ARG A 156 -7.05 -3.24 10.11
N GLY A 157 -6.64 -2.48 11.12
CA GLY A 157 -7.50 -1.90 12.15
C GLY A 157 -7.66 -0.41 12.00
N GLY A 158 -8.20 0.19 13.06
CA GLY A 158 -8.40 1.64 13.16
C GLY A 158 -9.81 2.10 12.81
N SER A 159 -10.07 3.39 13.04
CA SER A 159 -11.34 4.02 12.67
C SER A 159 -11.30 4.41 11.19
N PRO A 160 -12.28 3.98 10.37
CA PRO A 160 -12.34 4.34 8.97
C PRO A 160 -12.32 5.85 8.78
N THR A 161 -11.48 6.33 7.86
CA THR A 161 -11.42 7.74 7.49
C THR A 161 -12.71 8.22 6.81
N ALA A 162 -12.90 9.52 6.73
CA ALA A 162 -14.03 10.09 6.01
C ALA A 162 -14.05 9.65 4.52
N ARG A 163 -12.86 9.50 3.91
CA ARG A 163 -12.72 9.04 2.53
C ARG A 163 -13.22 7.60 2.37
N ASP A 164 -12.77 6.67 3.20
CA ASP A 164 -13.20 5.27 3.16
C ASP A 164 -14.70 5.13 3.44
N ARG A 165 -15.23 5.91 4.41
CA ARG A 165 -16.67 5.89 4.70
C ARG A 165 -17.51 6.35 3.49
N LEU A 166 -17.09 7.44 2.84
CA LEU A 166 -17.78 7.96 1.64
C LEU A 166 -17.65 6.99 0.47
N MET A 167 -16.46 6.40 0.27
CA MET A 167 -16.22 5.40 -0.77
C MET A 167 -17.10 4.17 -0.55
N GLY A 168 -17.14 3.65 0.69
CA GLY A 168 -18.00 2.51 1.04
C GLY A 168 -19.48 2.79 0.76
N THR A 169 -19.98 3.98 1.10
CA THR A 169 -21.35 4.40 0.79
C THR A 169 -21.60 4.42 -0.72
N ARG A 170 -20.69 5.00 -1.51
CA ARG A 170 -20.83 5.07 -2.96
C ARG A 170 -20.76 3.72 -3.64
N PHE A 171 -19.83 2.86 -3.22
CA PHE A 171 -19.74 1.50 -3.73
C PHE A 171 -20.99 0.68 -3.40
N ALA A 172 -21.48 0.76 -2.16
CA ALA A 172 -22.70 0.06 -1.76
C ALA A 172 -23.92 0.50 -2.56
N THR A 173 -24.13 1.83 -2.74
CA THR A 173 -25.24 2.37 -3.53
C THR A 173 -25.17 1.86 -4.97
N ARG A 174 -24.01 1.96 -5.62
CA ARG A 174 -23.84 1.50 -7.02
C ARG A 174 -23.99 0.00 -7.17
N ALA A 175 -23.52 -0.79 -6.19
CA ALA A 175 -23.70 -2.24 -6.20
C ALA A 175 -25.20 -2.63 -6.15
N VAL A 176 -25.99 -1.92 -5.34
CA VAL A 176 -27.45 -2.13 -5.27
C VAL A 176 -28.13 -1.67 -6.56
N GLU A 177 -27.75 -0.51 -7.11
CA GLU A 177 -28.29 0.00 -8.38
C GLU A 177 -28.00 -0.98 -9.53
N ALA A 178 -26.75 -1.49 -9.65
CA ALA A 178 -26.39 -2.46 -10.67
C ALA A 178 -27.26 -3.73 -10.59
N LEU A 179 -27.42 -4.30 -9.41
CA LEU A 179 -28.24 -5.50 -9.21
C LEU A 179 -29.72 -5.24 -9.54
N ASN A 180 -30.27 -4.08 -9.16
CA ASN A 180 -31.66 -3.72 -9.46
C ASN A 180 -31.91 -3.48 -10.95
N ASN A 181 -30.91 -3.02 -11.68
CA ASN A 181 -30.99 -2.79 -13.14
C ASN A 181 -30.75 -4.09 -13.94
N GLY A 182 -30.32 -5.17 -13.29
CA GLY A 182 -29.93 -6.41 -13.95
C GLY A 182 -28.49 -6.41 -14.48
N ASP A 183 -27.67 -5.42 -14.10
CA ASP A 183 -26.25 -5.34 -14.40
C ASP A 183 -25.50 -6.24 -13.42
N ILE A 184 -25.42 -7.53 -13.75
CA ILE A 184 -24.84 -8.54 -12.88
C ILE A 184 -23.35 -8.76 -13.16
N ASN A 185 -22.66 -9.37 -12.19
CA ASN A 185 -21.23 -9.76 -12.28
C ASN A 185 -20.29 -8.56 -12.47
N GLN A 186 -20.69 -7.43 -11.92
CA GLN A 186 -19.91 -6.18 -11.97
C GLN A 186 -19.11 -5.98 -10.67
N ILE A 187 -17.89 -5.53 -10.83
CA ILE A 187 -17.04 -5.06 -9.72
C ILE A 187 -17.09 -3.55 -9.69
N MET A 188 -17.37 -2.99 -8.52
CA MET A 188 -17.31 -1.54 -8.31
C MET A 188 -15.87 -1.08 -8.40
N VAL A 189 -15.59 -0.04 -9.19
CA VAL A 189 -14.24 0.50 -9.35
C VAL A 189 -14.23 2.01 -9.13
N TYR A 190 -13.07 2.51 -8.73
CA TYR A 190 -12.76 3.94 -8.68
C TYR A 190 -11.53 4.17 -9.54
N HIS A 191 -11.70 4.88 -10.65
CA HIS A 191 -10.65 5.12 -11.62
C HIS A 191 -10.73 6.55 -12.16
N ASP A 192 -9.60 7.25 -12.25
CA ASP A 192 -9.49 8.64 -12.71
C ASP A 192 -10.49 9.59 -12.01
N GLY A 193 -10.65 9.44 -10.70
CA GLY A 193 -11.57 10.27 -9.93
C GLY A 193 -13.05 9.91 -10.08
N GLN A 194 -13.39 8.88 -10.86
CA GLN A 194 -14.76 8.48 -11.15
C GLN A 194 -15.09 7.10 -10.57
N TYR A 195 -16.33 6.95 -10.12
CA TYR A 195 -16.86 5.66 -9.70
C TYR A 195 -17.53 4.99 -10.90
N GLY A 196 -17.14 3.75 -11.18
CA GLY A 196 -17.61 2.98 -12.32
C GLY A 196 -17.81 1.51 -12.00
N TYR A 197 -17.90 0.72 -13.06
CA TYR A 197 -18.04 -0.72 -13.05
C TYR A 197 -16.97 -1.36 -13.93
N ALA A 198 -16.48 -2.52 -13.53
CA ALA A 198 -15.64 -3.38 -14.34
C ALA A 198 -16.23 -4.80 -14.34
N SER A 199 -16.06 -5.56 -15.42
CA SER A 199 -16.46 -6.96 -15.42
C SER A 199 -15.55 -7.78 -14.53
N LEU A 200 -16.05 -8.87 -13.95
CA LEU A 200 -15.24 -9.77 -13.13
C LEU A 200 -14.00 -10.25 -13.90
N ASP A 201 -14.15 -10.65 -15.17
CA ASP A 201 -13.07 -11.15 -16.03
C ASP A 201 -11.95 -10.11 -16.25
N SER A 202 -12.30 -8.82 -16.23
CA SER A 202 -11.32 -7.74 -16.41
C SER A 202 -10.54 -7.41 -15.14
N VAL A 203 -10.98 -7.93 -13.99
CA VAL A 203 -10.39 -7.69 -12.67
C VAL A 203 -9.73 -8.95 -12.13
N ALA A 204 -10.43 -10.07 -12.14
CA ALA A 204 -9.98 -11.32 -11.55
C ALA A 204 -8.75 -11.87 -12.28
N GLY A 205 -7.68 -12.13 -11.53
CA GLY A 205 -6.45 -12.70 -12.08
C GLY A 205 -5.62 -11.76 -12.96
N GLN A 206 -6.04 -10.52 -13.13
CA GLN A 206 -5.24 -9.50 -13.80
C GLN A 206 -4.16 -8.96 -12.87
N GLN A 207 -3.03 -8.57 -13.44
CA GLN A 207 -1.95 -7.96 -12.66
C GLN A 207 -2.28 -6.49 -12.41
N TYR A 208 -2.31 -6.11 -11.12
CA TYR A 208 -2.37 -4.71 -10.74
C TYR A 208 -1.03 -4.01 -11.06
N SER A 209 -1.09 -2.77 -11.46
CA SER A 209 0.09 -1.93 -11.65
C SER A 209 -0.11 -0.62 -10.92
N VAL A 210 0.84 -0.26 -10.06
CA VAL A 210 0.83 1.04 -9.38
C VAL A 210 0.96 2.15 -10.42
N ASN A 211 0.27 3.27 -10.18
CA ASN A 211 0.34 4.44 -11.05
C ASN A 211 1.82 4.87 -11.27
N GLN A 212 2.18 5.08 -12.54
CA GLN A 212 3.55 5.39 -12.92
C GLN A 212 4.06 6.71 -12.32
N ASP A 213 3.18 7.67 -12.07
CA ASP A 213 3.57 8.95 -11.45
C ASP A 213 4.01 8.73 -9.99
N ILE A 214 3.32 7.84 -9.24
CA ILE A 214 3.72 7.47 -7.87
C ILE A 214 5.07 6.77 -7.89
N ILE A 215 5.28 5.82 -8.82
CA ILE A 215 6.55 5.12 -8.98
C ILE A 215 7.70 6.10 -9.29
N ASN A 216 7.49 7.02 -10.23
CA ASN A 216 8.48 8.01 -10.62
C ASN A 216 8.82 8.94 -9.45
N LEU A 217 7.80 9.46 -8.77
CA LEU A 217 7.99 10.33 -7.61
C LEU A 217 8.73 9.63 -6.46
N CYS A 218 8.39 8.37 -6.19
CA CYS A 218 9.07 7.57 -5.19
C CYS A 218 10.55 7.34 -5.56
N ARG A 219 10.82 7.04 -6.84
CA ARG A 219 12.19 6.85 -7.33
C ARG A 219 13.04 8.12 -7.22
N GLU A 220 12.45 9.29 -7.46
CA GLU A 220 13.16 10.57 -7.36
C GLU A 220 13.45 10.99 -5.92
N LEU A 221 12.55 10.71 -4.98
CA LEU A 221 12.62 11.25 -3.63
C LEU A 221 13.16 10.26 -2.58
N SER A 222 12.92 8.96 -2.75
CA SER A 222 13.14 8.00 -1.66
C SER A 222 13.81 6.68 -2.07
N CYS A 223 14.06 6.43 -3.36
CA CYS A 223 14.67 5.17 -3.83
C CYS A 223 16.14 5.29 -4.23
#